data_6c5963e0f11850649dd73aa882ac79f9
#
_entry.id   6c5963e0f11850649dd73aa882ac79f9
#
_cell.length_a   1.000
_cell.length_b   1.000
_cell.length_c   1.000
_cell.angle_alpha   90.00
_cell.angle_beta   90.00
_cell.angle_gamma   90.00
#
_symmetry.space_group_name_H-M   'P 1'
#
loop_
_entity.id
_entity.type
_entity.pdbx_description
1 polymer ?
#
loop_
_entity_poly.entity_id
_entity_poly.type
_entity_poly.pdbx_seq_one_letter_code
_entity_poly.pdbx_strand_id
1 'polypeptide(L)'
;MSSACRKLLPMDRRTFLGGMAATLAASAQPKRRLLIGHTGITWGFKPDDAPGAIHDVASLGYHGYETFGDYLDVWEQKGGLKAVLDENSLPLISAYCSVNLADPAKRADQVSTAVRWAKLIQKCGGVTAVIGPNGVRRNAYDFKAAKQDIIAALNEIGKAVTDTGITPALHQHTGTCIESRDEVYAVLEAVDTRNMKFGPDVGQLAKGGSDPVQVVKDFLPLIRHVHLKDWNGGPAWEGYCPLGQGKVDVPGVLNLFEQSPEMKIVMVELDGTRNAPTPPFETARISKDYLKKLGYMFRS
;
A
#
# COMPACT_ATOMS: atom_id res chain seq x y z
N MET A 1 -53.18 28.16 70.13
CA MET A 1 -54.33 28.19 69.28
C MET A 1 -54.00 27.39 68.06
N SER A 2 -54.62 26.27 67.91
CA SER A 2 -54.77 25.25 66.89
C SER A 2 -53.64 24.99 65.96
N SER A 3 -52.88 23.93 66.28
CA SER A 3 -51.97 23.19 65.43
C SER A 3 -52.75 22.13 64.63
N ALA A 4 -52.70 22.15 63.31
CA ALA A 4 -53.25 21.12 62.45
C ALA A 4 -52.12 20.26 61.89
N CYS A 5 -51.99 19.10 62.50
CA CYS A 5 -51.07 18.03 62.06
C CYS A 5 -51.63 17.31 60.82
N ARG A 6 -50.98 17.43 59.66
CA ARG A 6 -51.27 16.61 58.47
C ARG A 6 -50.47 15.34 58.53
N LYS A 7 -51.17 14.23 58.64
CA LYS A 7 -50.63 12.85 58.50
C LYS A 7 -50.16 12.61 57.09
N LEU A 8 -48.91 12.23 56.91
CA LEU A 8 -48.35 11.67 55.70
C LEU A 8 -48.72 10.15 55.58
N LEU A 9 -49.36 9.79 54.50
CA LEU A 9 -49.65 8.40 54.14
C LEU A 9 -48.37 7.73 53.56
N PRO A 10 -48.14 6.46 53.82
CA PRO A 10 -46.95 5.77 53.28
C PRO A 10 -47.09 5.50 51.76
N MET A 11 -46.14 5.96 51.00
CA MET A 11 -45.99 5.61 49.58
C MET A 11 -45.48 4.16 49.42
N ASP A 12 -46.27 3.39 48.70
CA ASP A 12 -46.04 1.99 48.37
C ASP A 12 -44.78 1.84 47.44
N ARG A 13 -43.84 0.95 47.83
CA ARG A 13 -42.57 0.67 47.18
C ARG A 13 -42.68 -0.43 46.12
N ARG A 14 -43.75 -0.46 45.34
CA ARG A 14 -43.89 -1.44 44.23
C ARG A 14 -44.40 -0.71 43.00
N THR A 15 -43.49 -0.27 42.16
CA THR A 15 -43.61 -0.17 40.67
C THR A 15 -42.61 0.84 40.16
N PHE A 16 -41.37 0.40 39.91
CA PHE A 16 -40.51 0.99 38.89
C PHE A 16 -39.40 -0.01 38.53
N LEU A 17 -39.80 -1.10 37.92
CA LEU A 17 -38.89 -1.94 37.08
C LEU A 17 -39.43 -1.90 35.66
N GLY A 18 -39.41 -0.71 35.07
CA GLY A 18 -39.51 -0.52 33.63
C GLY A 18 -38.17 -0.80 33.02
N GLY A 19 -37.96 -2.01 32.50
CA GLY A 19 -36.75 -2.37 31.82
C GLY A 19 -36.54 -1.49 30.59
N MET A 20 -35.54 -0.60 30.63
CA MET A 20 -34.92 -0.06 29.41
C MET A 20 -34.05 -1.14 28.79
N ALA A 21 -34.65 -1.98 27.94
CA ALA A 21 -33.90 -2.74 26.97
C ALA A 21 -33.31 -1.72 25.98
N ALA A 22 -32.08 -1.27 26.25
CA ALA A 22 -31.28 -0.59 25.26
C ALA A 22 -30.98 -1.59 24.16
N THR A 23 -31.78 -1.58 23.10
CA THR A 23 -31.41 -2.19 21.83
C THR A 23 -30.17 -1.46 21.32
N LEU A 24 -28.99 -2.07 21.56
CA LEU A 24 -27.78 -1.75 20.83
C LEU A 24 -28.09 -2.05 19.36
N ALA A 25 -28.55 -1.03 18.62
CA ALA A 25 -28.55 -1.09 17.19
C ALA A 25 -27.09 -1.25 16.80
N ALA A 26 -26.69 -2.46 16.41
CA ALA A 26 -25.43 -2.70 15.75
C ALA A 26 -25.47 -1.82 14.50
N SER A 27 -24.81 -0.67 14.54
CA SER A 27 -24.61 0.17 13.35
C SER A 27 -23.90 -0.70 12.34
N ALA A 28 -24.60 -1.08 11.26
CA ALA A 28 -23.99 -1.81 10.16
C ALA A 28 -22.78 -0.97 9.71
N GLN A 29 -21.58 -1.51 9.84
CA GLN A 29 -20.40 -0.83 9.36
C GLN A 29 -20.61 -0.55 7.86
N PRO A 30 -20.27 0.64 7.38
CA PRO A 30 -20.41 0.96 5.96
C PRO A 30 -19.62 -0.08 5.15
N LYS A 31 -20.25 -0.60 4.10
CA LYS A 31 -19.63 -1.61 3.23
C LYS A 31 -18.34 -1.03 2.65
N ARG A 32 -17.21 -1.63 2.98
CA ARG A 32 -15.90 -1.28 2.42
C ARG A 32 -15.90 -1.58 0.93
N ARG A 33 -15.38 -0.65 0.10
CA ARG A 33 -15.40 -0.77 -1.36
C ARG A 33 -14.04 -1.16 -1.94
N LEU A 34 -12.95 -0.89 -1.22
CA LEU A 34 -11.61 -1.20 -1.70
C LEU A 34 -11.39 -2.71 -1.76
N LEU A 35 -10.83 -3.16 -2.86
CA LEU A 35 -10.28 -4.48 -3.02
C LEU A 35 -8.91 -4.55 -2.36
N ILE A 36 -8.50 -5.74 -1.96
CA ILE A 36 -7.21 -5.97 -1.30
C ILE A 36 -6.37 -6.92 -2.16
N GLY A 37 -5.23 -6.46 -2.65
CA GLY A 37 -4.20 -7.26 -3.30
C GLY A 37 -3.00 -7.49 -2.38
N HIS A 38 -2.00 -8.23 -2.87
CA HIS A 38 -0.76 -8.49 -2.16
C HIS A 38 0.44 -8.45 -3.10
N THR A 39 1.58 -7.97 -2.60
CA THR A 39 2.85 -8.00 -3.35
C THR A 39 3.55 -9.35 -3.18
N GLY A 40 4.33 -9.76 -4.19
CA GLY A 40 5.08 -11.02 -4.15
C GLY A 40 6.36 -10.98 -3.32
N ILE A 41 6.85 -9.78 -2.93
CA ILE A 41 8.12 -9.61 -2.22
C ILE A 41 8.20 -10.37 -0.91
N THR A 42 7.07 -10.61 -0.25
CA THR A 42 6.99 -11.34 1.02
C THR A 42 7.51 -12.78 0.88
N TRP A 43 7.39 -13.39 -0.30
CA TRP A 43 7.82 -14.77 -0.56
C TRP A 43 9.30 -14.88 -0.96
N GLY A 44 9.91 -13.79 -1.42
CA GLY A 44 11.33 -13.81 -1.76
C GLY A 44 11.73 -12.77 -2.82
N PHE A 45 13.02 -12.83 -3.17
CA PHE A 45 13.67 -11.87 -4.06
C PHE A 45 14.17 -12.52 -5.36
N LYS A 46 13.52 -13.61 -5.80
CA LYS A 46 13.88 -14.31 -7.05
C LYS A 46 12.66 -14.47 -7.95
N PRO A 47 12.83 -14.38 -9.28
CA PRO A 47 11.74 -14.63 -10.20
C PRO A 47 11.06 -16.00 -10.02
N ASP A 48 11.81 -17.01 -9.58
CA ASP A 48 11.30 -18.37 -9.35
C ASP A 48 10.42 -18.49 -8.08
N ASP A 49 10.41 -17.51 -7.21
CA ASP A 49 9.52 -17.46 -6.06
C ASP A 49 8.07 -17.07 -6.46
N ALA A 50 7.89 -16.45 -7.64
CA ALA A 50 6.61 -15.90 -8.07
C ALA A 50 5.47 -16.91 -8.18
N PRO A 51 5.62 -18.15 -8.70
CA PRO A 51 4.52 -19.12 -8.77
C PRO A 51 3.98 -19.50 -7.41
N GLY A 52 4.86 -19.73 -6.43
CA GLY A 52 4.47 -20.03 -5.04
C GLY A 52 3.73 -18.87 -4.40
N ALA A 53 4.24 -17.64 -4.59
CA ALA A 53 3.60 -16.41 -4.10
C ALA A 53 2.21 -16.22 -4.72
N ILE A 54 2.05 -16.40 -6.03
CA ILE A 54 0.78 -16.28 -6.74
C ILE A 54 -0.23 -17.30 -6.20
N HIS A 55 0.19 -18.56 -6.05
CA HIS A 55 -0.67 -19.61 -5.50
C HIS A 55 -1.16 -19.28 -4.09
N ASP A 56 -0.26 -18.88 -3.20
CA ASP A 56 -0.58 -18.57 -1.81
C ASP A 56 -1.48 -17.33 -1.69
N VAL A 57 -1.18 -16.26 -2.42
CA VAL A 57 -1.99 -15.03 -2.47
C VAL A 57 -3.40 -15.33 -2.98
N ALA A 58 -3.52 -16.15 -4.03
CA ALA A 58 -4.80 -16.56 -4.58
C ALA A 58 -5.61 -17.41 -3.57
N SER A 59 -4.97 -18.40 -2.92
CA SER A 59 -5.60 -19.29 -1.92
C SER A 59 -6.07 -18.54 -0.67
N LEU A 60 -5.36 -17.46 -0.30
CA LEU A 60 -5.80 -16.57 0.76
C LEU A 60 -6.96 -15.65 0.33
N GLY A 61 -7.35 -15.64 -0.94
CA GLY A 61 -8.48 -14.88 -1.45
C GLY A 61 -8.21 -13.40 -1.67
N TYR A 62 -6.97 -12.99 -1.81
CA TYR A 62 -6.63 -11.65 -2.26
C TYR A 62 -7.16 -11.38 -3.67
N HIS A 63 -7.40 -10.11 -4.02
CA HIS A 63 -8.05 -9.73 -5.27
C HIS A 63 -7.09 -9.44 -6.42
N GLY A 64 -5.80 -9.35 -6.14
CA GLY A 64 -4.79 -9.04 -7.14
C GLY A 64 -3.37 -9.24 -6.63
N TYR A 65 -2.44 -9.23 -7.56
CA TYR A 65 -1.03 -9.49 -7.33
C TYR A 65 -0.15 -8.37 -7.86
N GLU A 66 0.96 -8.12 -7.20
CA GLU A 66 2.05 -7.29 -7.69
C GLU A 66 3.33 -8.09 -7.75
N THR A 67 4.09 -7.91 -8.83
CA THR A 67 5.42 -8.50 -9.04
C THR A 67 6.48 -7.42 -9.23
N PHE A 68 7.63 -7.79 -9.76
CA PHE A 68 8.71 -6.87 -10.13
C PHE A 68 8.86 -6.77 -11.65
N GLY A 69 9.28 -5.60 -12.14
CA GLY A 69 9.51 -5.40 -13.58
C GLY A 69 10.58 -6.31 -14.16
N ASP A 70 11.69 -6.50 -13.44
CA ASP A 70 12.77 -7.41 -13.85
C ASP A 70 12.35 -8.89 -13.79
N TYR A 71 11.41 -9.27 -12.92
CA TYR A 71 10.83 -10.62 -12.94
C TYR A 71 10.02 -10.86 -14.20
N LEU A 72 9.28 -9.84 -14.66
CA LEU A 72 8.55 -9.93 -15.93
C LEU A 72 9.51 -10.15 -17.12
N ASP A 73 10.69 -9.50 -17.12
CA ASP A 73 11.73 -9.78 -18.15
C ASP A 73 12.17 -11.25 -18.16
N VAL A 74 12.41 -11.84 -16.98
CA VAL A 74 12.82 -13.25 -16.85
C VAL A 74 11.68 -14.20 -17.25
N TRP A 75 10.46 -13.92 -16.80
CA TRP A 75 9.29 -14.73 -17.11
C TRP A 75 8.87 -14.64 -18.58
N GLU A 76 9.11 -13.52 -19.25
CA GLU A 76 8.87 -13.39 -20.69
C GLU A 76 9.65 -14.44 -21.49
N GLN A 77 10.89 -14.74 -21.07
CA GLN A 77 11.71 -15.78 -21.69
C GLN A 77 11.26 -17.21 -21.35
N LYS A 78 10.43 -17.39 -20.31
CA LYS A 78 9.87 -18.66 -19.86
C LYS A 78 8.42 -18.91 -20.34
N GLY A 79 7.90 -18.08 -21.25
CA GLY A 79 6.52 -18.18 -21.74
C GLY A 79 5.54 -17.20 -21.12
N GLY A 80 6.02 -16.34 -20.21
CA GLY A 80 5.25 -15.27 -19.57
C GLY A 80 4.62 -15.66 -18.24
N LEU A 81 4.54 -14.67 -17.32
CA LEU A 81 3.92 -14.86 -16.01
C LEU A 81 2.39 -14.96 -16.08
N LYS A 82 1.80 -14.49 -17.20
CA LYS A 82 0.34 -14.44 -17.35
C LYS A 82 -0.33 -15.81 -17.23
N ALA A 83 0.27 -16.87 -17.73
CA ALA A 83 -0.28 -18.23 -17.63
C ALA A 83 -0.45 -18.65 -16.17
N VAL A 84 0.58 -18.41 -15.33
CA VAL A 84 0.53 -18.74 -13.89
C VAL A 84 -0.54 -17.92 -13.16
N LEU A 85 -0.69 -16.65 -13.51
CA LEU A 85 -1.74 -15.76 -12.97
C LEU A 85 -3.14 -16.25 -13.34
N ASP A 86 -3.33 -16.62 -14.61
CA ASP A 86 -4.62 -17.12 -15.13
C ASP A 86 -5.03 -18.47 -14.47
N GLU A 87 -4.10 -19.41 -14.33
CA GLU A 87 -4.30 -20.69 -13.65
C GLU A 87 -4.79 -20.51 -12.21
N ASN A 88 -4.32 -19.46 -11.53
CA ASN A 88 -4.72 -19.13 -10.15
C ASN A 88 -5.88 -18.13 -10.09
N SER A 89 -6.43 -17.71 -11.24
CA SER A 89 -7.48 -16.68 -11.32
C SER A 89 -7.13 -15.41 -10.56
N LEU A 90 -5.84 -15.03 -10.54
CA LEU A 90 -5.31 -13.88 -9.79
C LEU A 90 -4.80 -12.83 -10.78
N PRO A 91 -5.49 -11.67 -10.94
CA PRO A 91 -5.05 -10.66 -11.87
C PRO A 91 -3.76 -9.96 -11.40
N LEU A 92 -2.86 -9.68 -12.35
CA LEU A 92 -1.78 -8.72 -12.11
C LEU A 92 -2.40 -7.32 -11.97
N ILE A 93 -2.01 -6.57 -10.97
CA ILE A 93 -2.42 -5.17 -10.77
C ILE A 93 -1.28 -4.24 -11.19
N SER A 94 -0.07 -4.55 -10.77
CA SER A 94 1.10 -3.68 -10.86
C SER A 94 2.40 -4.46 -10.90
N ALA A 95 3.47 -3.78 -11.25
CA ALA A 95 4.81 -4.26 -10.98
C ALA A 95 5.70 -3.14 -10.45
N TYR A 96 6.52 -3.46 -9.45
CA TYR A 96 7.55 -2.57 -8.93
C TYR A 96 8.71 -2.48 -9.93
N CYS A 97 8.97 -1.27 -10.39
CA CYS A 97 9.95 -0.92 -11.41
C CYS A 97 11.09 -0.14 -10.75
N SER A 98 12.16 -0.83 -10.37
CA SER A 98 13.33 -0.23 -9.71
C SER A 98 14.19 0.51 -10.71
N VAL A 99 14.34 1.83 -10.57
CA VAL A 99 15.05 2.70 -11.52
C VAL A 99 16.04 3.63 -10.82
N ASN A 100 17.14 3.97 -11.52
CA ASN A 100 18.05 5.00 -11.05
C ASN A 100 17.55 6.38 -11.47
N LEU A 101 17.13 7.19 -10.50
CA LEU A 101 16.59 8.53 -10.73
C LEU A 101 17.65 9.63 -10.57
N ALA A 102 18.75 9.33 -9.85
CA ALA A 102 19.71 10.35 -9.42
C ALA A 102 20.92 10.52 -10.37
N ASP A 103 21.10 9.60 -11.32
CA ASP A 103 22.22 9.61 -12.26
C ASP A 103 21.74 10.02 -13.67
N PRO A 104 22.01 11.28 -14.10
CA PRO A 104 21.56 11.76 -15.40
C PRO A 104 22.18 10.98 -16.58
N ALA A 105 23.37 10.37 -16.40
CA ALA A 105 24.00 9.57 -17.45
C ALA A 105 23.23 8.28 -17.75
N LYS A 106 22.44 7.76 -16.80
CA LYS A 106 21.64 6.55 -16.96
C LYS A 106 20.20 6.84 -17.40
N ARG A 107 19.75 8.08 -17.45
CA ARG A 107 18.36 8.46 -17.65
C ARG A 107 17.72 7.80 -18.87
N ALA A 108 18.35 7.87 -20.04
CA ALA A 108 17.81 7.30 -21.27
C ALA A 108 17.59 5.78 -21.16
N ASP A 109 18.53 5.06 -20.55
CA ASP A 109 18.40 3.62 -20.30
C ASP A 109 17.30 3.29 -19.31
N GLN A 110 17.15 4.11 -18.27
CA GLN A 110 16.08 3.92 -17.26
C GLN A 110 14.69 4.19 -17.85
N VAL A 111 14.54 5.21 -18.70
CA VAL A 111 13.30 5.44 -19.46
C VAL A 111 12.97 4.25 -20.35
N SER A 112 13.95 3.77 -21.13
CA SER A 112 13.76 2.60 -22.01
C SER A 112 13.37 1.35 -21.24
N THR A 113 13.99 1.12 -20.08
CA THR A 113 13.70 0.00 -19.17
C THR A 113 12.29 0.11 -18.61
N ALA A 114 11.90 1.28 -18.10
CA ALA A 114 10.54 1.49 -17.56
C ALA A 114 9.45 1.27 -18.63
N VAL A 115 9.68 1.73 -19.87
CA VAL A 115 8.77 1.48 -21.01
C VAL A 115 8.67 0.00 -21.34
N ARG A 116 9.78 -0.74 -21.34
CA ARG A 116 9.78 -2.18 -21.56
C ARG A 116 8.94 -2.88 -20.49
N TRP A 117 9.16 -2.59 -19.21
CA TRP A 117 8.38 -3.16 -18.13
C TRP A 117 6.89 -2.76 -18.18
N ALA A 118 6.58 -1.51 -18.53
CA ALA A 118 5.19 -1.08 -18.72
C ALA A 118 4.45 -1.93 -19.78
N LYS A 119 5.11 -2.25 -20.91
CA LYS A 119 4.56 -3.14 -21.94
C LYS A 119 4.35 -4.57 -21.43
N LEU A 120 5.25 -5.09 -20.60
CA LEU A 120 5.09 -6.42 -19.98
C LEU A 120 3.97 -6.43 -18.93
N ILE A 121 3.84 -5.36 -18.12
CA ILE A 121 2.72 -5.17 -17.22
C ILE A 121 1.41 -5.21 -18.01
N GLN A 122 1.30 -4.43 -19.08
CA GLN A 122 0.12 -4.41 -19.94
C GLN A 122 -0.19 -5.79 -20.55
N LYS A 123 0.83 -6.50 -21.04
CA LYS A 123 0.70 -7.86 -21.59
C LYS A 123 0.13 -8.85 -20.56
N CYS A 124 0.46 -8.68 -19.29
CA CYS A 124 -0.06 -9.48 -18.18
C CYS A 124 -1.42 -8.99 -17.65
N GLY A 125 -1.97 -7.90 -18.20
CA GLY A 125 -3.26 -7.32 -17.76
C GLY A 125 -3.15 -6.33 -16.60
N GLY A 126 -1.94 -5.98 -16.15
CA GLY A 126 -1.69 -4.97 -15.13
C GLY A 126 -1.91 -3.56 -15.65
N VAL A 127 -2.09 -2.61 -14.73
CA VAL A 127 -2.45 -1.22 -15.06
C VAL A 127 -1.51 -0.17 -14.47
N THR A 128 -0.61 -0.57 -13.56
CA THR A 128 0.29 0.37 -12.86
C THR A 128 1.74 -0.08 -12.89
N ALA A 129 2.65 0.83 -13.25
CA ALA A 129 4.07 0.70 -13.03
C ALA A 129 4.45 1.48 -11.76
N VAL A 130 4.86 0.78 -10.72
CA VAL A 130 5.29 1.38 -9.45
C VAL A 130 6.74 1.79 -9.60
N ILE A 131 7.00 3.09 -9.75
CA ILE A 131 8.34 3.62 -10.02
C ILE A 131 9.07 3.82 -8.69
N GLY A 132 9.90 2.84 -8.33
CA GLY A 132 10.72 2.86 -7.12
C GLY A 132 12.16 3.30 -7.41
N PRO A 133 12.73 4.27 -6.68
CA PRO A 133 14.12 4.64 -6.86
C PRO A 133 15.07 3.55 -6.35
N ASN A 134 16.20 3.38 -7.02
CA ASN A 134 17.30 2.57 -6.53
C ASN A 134 17.92 3.18 -5.26
N GLY A 135 18.55 2.32 -4.45
CA GLY A 135 19.24 2.73 -3.24
C GLY A 135 20.40 3.67 -3.49
N VAL A 136 20.63 4.59 -2.55
CA VAL A 136 21.78 5.49 -2.52
C VAL A 136 22.52 5.35 -1.18
N ARG A 137 23.74 5.85 -1.11
CA ARG A 137 24.47 5.96 0.16
C ARG A 137 23.96 7.20 0.90
N ARG A 138 22.94 7.09 1.74
CA ARG A 138 22.29 8.23 2.43
C ARG A 138 23.27 9.15 3.18
N ASN A 139 24.32 8.60 3.79
CA ASN A 139 25.34 9.39 4.49
C ASN A 139 26.29 10.19 3.56
N ALA A 140 26.26 9.92 2.26
CA ALA A 140 27.05 10.60 1.24
C ALA A 140 26.18 11.17 0.10
N TYR A 141 24.86 11.22 0.31
CA TYR A 141 23.90 11.68 -0.69
C TYR A 141 23.42 13.09 -0.40
N ASP A 142 23.49 13.95 -1.42
CA ASP A 142 22.97 15.33 -1.38
C ASP A 142 21.72 15.43 -2.26
N PHE A 143 20.56 15.40 -1.64
CA PHE A 143 19.28 15.56 -2.31
C PHE A 143 19.16 16.92 -3.02
N LYS A 144 19.68 18.00 -2.43
CA LYS A 144 19.57 19.34 -3.02
C LYS A 144 20.30 19.41 -4.36
N ALA A 145 21.47 18.78 -4.44
CA ALA A 145 22.25 18.70 -5.66
C ALA A 145 21.56 17.83 -6.73
N ALA A 146 20.97 16.68 -6.32
CA ALA A 146 20.37 15.73 -7.24
C ALA A 146 18.89 16.01 -7.61
N LYS A 147 18.21 16.91 -6.90
CA LYS A 147 16.75 17.13 -7.00
C LYS A 147 16.28 17.36 -8.44
N GLN A 148 16.99 18.20 -9.20
CA GLN A 148 16.58 18.55 -10.56
C GLN A 148 16.70 17.34 -11.51
N ASP A 149 17.72 16.52 -11.35
CA ASP A 149 17.91 15.29 -12.14
C ASP A 149 16.85 14.25 -11.82
N ILE A 150 16.49 14.10 -10.53
CA ILE A 150 15.39 13.23 -10.08
C ILE A 150 14.07 13.66 -10.72
N ILE A 151 13.73 14.95 -10.67
CA ILE A 151 12.48 15.49 -11.25
C ILE A 151 12.47 15.28 -12.77
N ALA A 152 13.58 15.56 -13.44
CA ALA A 152 13.69 15.37 -14.88
C ALA A 152 13.51 13.88 -15.26
N ALA A 153 14.16 12.96 -14.53
CA ALA A 153 14.01 11.52 -14.75
C ALA A 153 12.57 11.06 -14.54
N LEU A 154 11.92 11.49 -13.47
CA LEU A 154 10.51 11.17 -13.18
C LEU A 154 9.56 11.71 -14.26
N ASN A 155 9.79 12.93 -14.76
CA ASN A 155 8.96 13.49 -15.83
C ASN A 155 9.11 12.75 -17.14
N GLU A 156 10.34 12.38 -17.53
CA GLU A 156 10.61 11.60 -18.75
C GLU A 156 10.04 10.18 -18.64
N ILE A 157 10.29 9.48 -17.52
CA ILE A 157 9.72 8.15 -17.25
C ILE A 157 8.18 8.23 -17.20
N GLY A 158 7.65 9.22 -16.46
CA GLY A 158 6.23 9.41 -16.31
C GLY A 158 5.53 9.55 -17.65
N LYS A 159 6.04 10.43 -18.51
CA LYS A 159 5.49 10.61 -19.86
C LYS A 159 5.60 9.33 -20.71
N ALA A 160 6.78 8.74 -20.77
CA ALA A 160 7.03 7.59 -21.64
C ALA A 160 6.21 6.34 -21.23
N VAL A 161 6.03 6.11 -19.93
CA VAL A 161 5.18 5.03 -19.40
C VAL A 161 3.70 5.34 -19.66
N THR A 162 3.24 6.57 -19.44
CA THR A 162 1.86 6.97 -19.74
C THR A 162 1.50 6.78 -21.21
N ASP A 163 2.43 7.08 -22.11
CA ASP A 163 2.25 6.87 -23.56
C ASP A 163 2.03 5.39 -23.94
N THR A 164 2.37 4.42 -23.07
CA THR A 164 2.03 3.00 -23.24
C THR A 164 0.63 2.61 -22.77
N GLY A 165 -0.10 3.53 -22.14
CA GLY A 165 -1.40 3.26 -21.50
C GLY A 165 -1.32 2.73 -20.08
N ILE A 166 -0.12 2.64 -19.48
CA ILE A 166 0.11 2.24 -18.10
C ILE A 166 0.27 3.48 -17.21
N THR A 167 -0.28 3.44 -16.01
CA THR A 167 -0.15 4.51 -15.01
C THR A 167 1.18 4.39 -14.26
N PRO A 168 2.13 5.35 -14.40
CA PRO A 168 3.30 5.38 -13.55
C PRO A 168 2.97 6.01 -12.20
N ALA A 169 3.37 5.36 -11.11
CA ALA A 169 3.16 5.86 -9.75
C ALA A 169 4.50 5.87 -8.99
N LEU A 170 4.97 7.07 -8.63
CA LEU A 170 6.18 7.23 -7.83
C LEU A 170 6.00 6.57 -6.46
N HIS A 171 6.93 5.71 -6.11
CA HIS A 171 7.03 5.05 -4.82
C HIS A 171 8.28 5.54 -4.07
N GLN A 172 8.10 6.27 -2.97
CA GLN A 172 9.22 6.65 -2.12
C GLN A 172 9.67 5.47 -1.26
N HIS A 173 10.97 5.43 -0.93
CA HIS A 173 11.52 4.30 -0.17
C HIS A 173 12.71 4.75 0.71
N THR A 174 12.79 4.25 1.94
CA THR A 174 13.95 4.48 2.81
C THR A 174 15.22 3.88 2.22
N GLY A 175 16.36 4.53 2.43
CA GLY A 175 17.64 4.14 1.82
C GLY A 175 17.80 4.56 0.36
N THR A 176 16.85 5.30 -0.21
CA THR A 176 16.88 5.74 -1.62
C THR A 176 17.01 7.27 -1.72
N CYS A 177 16.94 7.80 -2.94
CA CYS A 177 17.04 9.24 -3.17
C CYS A 177 15.77 10.02 -2.79
N ILE A 178 14.67 9.37 -2.45
CA ILE A 178 13.42 9.99 -1.99
C ILE A 178 12.95 9.23 -0.74
N GLU A 179 13.34 9.70 0.44
CA GLU A 179 13.11 9.02 1.71
C GLU A 179 12.34 9.89 2.70
N SER A 180 12.89 11.06 3.02
CA SER A 180 12.33 11.93 4.07
C SER A 180 11.09 12.68 3.59
N ARG A 181 10.29 13.16 4.57
CA ARG A 181 9.12 13.99 4.30
C ARG A 181 9.43 15.14 3.33
N ASP A 182 10.48 15.89 3.59
CA ASP A 182 10.82 17.08 2.79
C ASP A 182 11.24 16.70 1.37
N GLU A 183 11.89 15.54 1.18
CA GLU A 183 12.24 15.03 -0.16
C GLU A 183 10.96 14.62 -0.92
N VAL A 184 10.04 13.91 -0.26
CA VAL A 184 8.76 13.49 -0.85
C VAL A 184 7.95 14.70 -1.31
N TYR A 185 7.76 15.69 -0.45
CA TYR A 185 7.01 16.90 -0.80
C TYR A 185 7.72 17.69 -1.92
N ALA A 186 9.03 17.90 -1.79
CA ALA A 186 9.80 18.67 -2.78
C ALA A 186 9.78 18.02 -4.18
N VAL A 187 9.65 16.70 -4.27
CA VAL A 187 9.51 15.98 -5.55
C VAL A 187 8.08 16.03 -6.07
N LEU A 188 7.09 15.70 -5.24
CA LEU A 188 5.68 15.65 -5.66
C LEU A 188 5.11 17.01 -6.06
N GLU A 189 5.60 18.10 -5.45
CA GLU A 189 5.23 19.48 -5.81
C GLU A 189 5.86 19.96 -7.13
N ALA A 190 6.91 19.27 -7.61
CA ALA A 190 7.67 19.70 -8.77
C ALA A 190 7.54 18.80 -10.02
N VAL A 191 7.12 17.54 -9.87
CA VAL A 191 6.92 16.65 -11.02
C VAL A 191 5.69 17.02 -11.84
N ASP A 192 5.67 16.64 -13.11
CA ASP A 192 4.48 16.75 -13.96
C ASP A 192 3.42 15.72 -13.55
N THR A 193 2.49 16.15 -12.71
CA THR A 193 1.42 15.30 -12.15
C THR A 193 0.37 14.85 -13.17
N ARG A 194 0.39 15.36 -14.40
CA ARG A 194 -0.45 14.82 -15.49
C ARG A 194 -0.02 13.40 -15.83
N ASN A 195 1.28 13.16 -15.83
CA ASN A 195 1.89 11.87 -16.16
C ASN A 195 2.27 11.08 -14.89
N MET A 196 3.15 11.61 -14.04
CA MET A 196 3.59 10.91 -12.83
C MET A 196 2.54 11.01 -11.72
N LYS A 197 2.07 9.87 -11.23
CA LYS A 197 1.18 9.74 -10.09
C LYS A 197 1.96 9.39 -8.82
N PHE A 198 1.26 9.29 -7.69
CA PHE A 198 1.88 8.88 -6.43
C PHE A 198 1.37 7.50 -6.01
N GLY A 199 2.28 6.64 -5.59
CA GLY A 199 2.05 5.31 -5.04
C GLY A 199 2.76 5.16 -3.70
N PRO A 200 2.28 5.82 -2.62
CA PRO A 200 2.96 5.78 -1.33
C PRO A 200 3.10 4.36 -0.79
N ASP A 201 4.23 4.10 -0.14
CA ASP A 201 4.34 3.04 0.85
C ASP A 201 4.21 3.65 2.25
N VAL A 202 3.13 3.33 2.94
CA VAL A 202 2.82 3.97 4.22
C VAL A 202 3.74 3.52 5.36
N GLY A 203 4.30 2.31 5.29
CA GLY A 203 5.33 1.83 6.22
C GLY A 203 6.67 2.51 5.98
N GLN A 204 7.07 2.71 4.72
CA GLN A 204 8.27 3.45 4.35
C GLN A 204 8.16 4.92 4.75
N LEU A 205 6.98 5.55 4.59
CA LEU A 205 6.73 6.90 5.08
C LEU A 205 6.95 7.00 6.59
N ALA A 206 6.38 6.07 7.36
CA ALA A 206 6.55 6.05 8.81
C ALA A 206 8.02 5.84 9.22
N LYS A 207 8.73 4.90 8.59
CA LYS A 207 10.15 4.65 8.83
C LYS A 207 11.03 5.85 8.45
N GLY A 208 10.67 6.57 7.38
CA GLY A 208 11.33 7.80 6.92
C GLY A 208 10.99 9.05 7.75
N GLY A 209 10.22 8.91 8.83
CA GLY A 209 9.88 10.00 9.75
C GLY A 209 8.71 10.87 9.32
N SER A 210 7.91 10.43 8.34
CA SER A 210 6.69 11.11 7.91
C SER A 210 5.47 10.60 8.69
N ASP A 211 4.43 11.42 8.82
CA ASP A 211 3.09 10.97 9.19
C ASP A 211 2.37 10.45 7.92
N PRO A 212 2.12 9.13 7.78
CA PRO A 212 1.51 8.57 6.59
C PRO A 212 0.12 9.10 6.30
N VAL A 213 -0.69 9.33 7.35
CA VAL A 213 -2.06 9.86 7.21
C VAL A 213 -2.02 11.27 6.63
N GLN A 214 -1.12 12.12 7.15
CA GLN A 214 -0.97 13.48 6.66
C GLN A 214 -0.49 13.52 5.21
N VAL A 215 0.55 12.73 4.85
CA VAL A 215 1.07 12.67 3.47
C VAL A 215 -0.01 12.17 2.51
N VAL A 216 -0.72 11.10 2.86
CA VAL A 216 -1.82 10.57 2.03
C VAL A 216 -2.93 11.61 1.87
N LYS A 217 -3.29 12.33 2.92
CA LYS A 217 -4.31 13.39 2.86
C LYS A 217 -3.91 14.53 1.93
N ASP A 218 -2.66 14.98 2.02
CA ASP A 218 -2.17 16.12 1.24
C ASP A 218 -2.07 15.79 -0.27
N PHE A 219 -1.73 14.54 -0.61
CA PHE A 219 -1.57 14.10 -1.99
C PHE A 219 -2.68 13.16 -2.50
N LEU A 220 -3.79 13.01 -1.77
CA LEU A 220 -4.87 12.09 -2.12
C LEU A 220 -5.35 12.18 -3.58
N PRO A 221 -5.53 13.36 -4.19
CA PRO A 221 -5.94 13.47 -5.58
C PRO A 221 -4.93 12.90 -6.59
N LEU A 222 -3.66 12.80 -6.20
CA LEU A 222 -2.57 12.29 -7.03
C LEU A 222 -2.36 10.78 -6.89
N ILE A 223 -2.84 10.16 -5.81
CA ILE A 223 -2.59 8.76 -5.50
C ILE A 223 -3.37 7.84 -6.45
N ARG A 224 -2.66 6.85 -7.04
CA ARG A 224 -3.23 5.80 -7.91
C ARG A 224 -2.84 4.40 -7.50
N HIS A 225 -1.93 4.27 -6.56
CA HIS A 225 -1.41 3.02 -6.02
C HIS A 225 -1.06 3.20 -4.55
N VAL A 226 -0.88 2.13 -3.80
CA VAL A 226 -0.38 2.16 -2.42
C VAL A 226 0.18 0.81 -2.02
N HIS A 227 1.31 0.82 -1.33
CA HIS A 227 1.74 -0.29 -0.49
C HIS A 227 1.26 -0.06 0.94
N LEU A 228 0.34 -0.92 1.35
CA LEU A 228 -0.20 -0.94 2.71
C LEU A 228 0.72 -1.80 3.57
N LYS A 229 1.63 -1.16 4.26
CA LYS A 229 2.69 -1.75 5.08
C LYS A 229 2.64 -1.20 6.49
N ASP A 230 2.88 -2.03 7.49
CA ASP A 230 2.96 -1.59 8.88
C ASP A 230 4.41 -1.61 9.39
N TRP A 231 4.70 -0.78 10.36
CA TRP A 231 6.04 -0.58 10.90
C TRP A 231 6.01 -0.41 12.41
N ASN A 232 6.83 -1.17 13.14
CA ASN A 232 6.95 -1.09 14.60
C ASN A 232 8.34 -0.65 15.09
N GLY A 233 9.35 -0.65 14.20
CA GLY A 233 10.74 -0.33 14.52
C GLY A 233 11.48 -1.45 15.26
N GLY A 234 10.92 -2.67 15.26
CA GLY A 234 11.55 -3.84 15.88
C GLY A 234 12.70 -4.43 15.05
N PRO A 235 13.33 -5.51 15.51
CA PRO A 235 14.49 -6.11 14.85
C PRO A 235 14.14 -7.00 13.65
N ALA A 236 12.88 -7.43 13.52
CA ALA A 236 12.42 -8.29 12.43
C ALA A 236 12.03 -7.44 11.22
N TRP A 237 12.16 -8.01 10.01
CA TRP A 237 11.77 -7.39 8.73
C TRP A 237 12.22 -5.92 8.59
N GLU A 238 13.42 -5.58 9.08
CA GLU A 238 13.94 -4.20 9.09
C GLU A 238 13.03 -3.18 9.83
N GLY A 239 12.25 -3.67 10.77
CA GLY A 239 11.32 -2.87 11.56
C GLY A 239 9.88 -2.88 11.04
N TYR A 240 9.62 -3.53 9.89
CA TYR A 240 8.26 -3.76 9.42
C TYR A 240 7.60 -4.93 10.15
N CYS A 241 6.29 -5.10 9.97
CA CYS A 241 5.53 -6.18 10.58
C CYS A 241 4.23 -6.44 9.83
N PRO A 242 3.57 -7.60 10.04
CA PRO A 242 2.22 -7.81 9.53
C PRO A 242 1.26 -6.71 9.98
N LEU A 243 0.27 -6.39 9.15
CA LEU A 243 -0.70 -5.32 9.43
C LEU A 243 -1.37 -5.50 10.79
N GLY A 244 -1.51 -4.41 11.52
CA GLY A 244 -2.09 -4.36 12.86
C GLY A 244 -1.14 -4.72 14.00
N GLN A 245 0.14 -4.96 13.70
CA GLN A 245 1.19 -5.21 14.69
C GLN A 245 2.19 -4.05 14.83
N GLY A 246 1.97 -2.98 14.10
CA GLY A 246 2.82 -1.81 14.06
C GLY A 246 2.20 -0.55 14.66
N LYS A 247 2.73 0.59 14.21
CA LYS A 247 2.38 1.93 14.68
C LYS A 247 1.73 2.79 13.59
N VAL A 248 1.67 2.29 12.35
CA VAL A 248 1.01 3.01 11.26
C VAL A 248 -0.49 3.05 11.52
N ASP A 249 -1.10 4.23 11.40
CA ASP A 249 -2.56 4.35 11.45
C ASP A 249 -3.18 3.82 10.15
N VAL A 250 -3.12 2.48 9.99
CA VAL A 250 -3.68 1.78 8.83
C VAL A 250 -5.17 2.08 8.64
N PRO A 251 -6.02 2.11 9.69
CA PRO A 251 -7.42 2.52 9.54
C PRO A 251 -7.60 3.95 9.03
N GLY A 252 -6.80 4.90 9.52
CA GLY A 252 -6.83 6.29 9.08
C GLY A 252 -6.50 6.44 7.59
N VAL A 253 -5.43 5.77 7.15
CA VAL A 253 -5.03 5.72 5.73
C VAL A 253 -6.12 5.08 4.87
N LEU A 254 -6.66 3.93 5.27
CA LEU A 254 -7.71 3.24 4.54
C LEU A 254 -8.99 4.09 4.42
N ASN A 255 -9.37 4.81 5.48
CA ASN A 255 -10.53 5.70 5.44
C ASN A 255 -10.37 6.85 4.43
N LEU A 256 -9.15 7.37 4.22
CA LEU A 256 -8.88 8.34 3.16
C LEU A 256 -9.03 7.71 1.77
N PHE A 257 -8.50 6.51 1.56
CA PHE A 257 -8.63 5.81 0.29
C PHE A 257 -10.08 5.41 -0.04
N GLU A 258 -10.89 5.07 0.97
CA GLU A 258 -12.33 4.83 0.78
C GLU A 258 -13.06 6.05 0.20
N GLN A 259 -12.56 7.26 0.45
CA GLN A 259 -13.14 8.51 -0.08
C GLN A 259 -12.62 8.88 -1.47
N SER A 260 -11.52 8.27 -1.93
CA SER A 260 -10.93 8.56 -3.25
C SER A 260 -11.57 7.72 -4.34
N PRO A 261 -12.25 8.28 -5.34
CA PRO A 261 -12.83 7.53 -6.45
C PRO A 261 -11.75 6.84 -7.32
N GLU A 262 -10.53 7.34 -7.25
CA GLU A 262 -9.39 6.83 -8.02
C GLU A 262 -8.82 5.53 -7.45
N MET A 263 -8.93 5.33 -6.13
CA MET A 263 -8.43 4.13 -5.47
C MET A 263 -9.49 3.03 -5.52
N LYS A 264 -9.15 1.90 -6.15
CA LYS A 264 -10.02 0.72 -6.24
C LYS A 264 -9.45 -0.48 -5.49
N ILE A 265 -8.14 -0.56 -5.40
CA ILE A 265 -7.40 -1.65 -4.76
C ILE A 265 -6.22 -1.08 -3.98
N VAL A 266 -5.90 -1.72 -2.85
CA VAL A 266 -4.69 -1.45 -2.08
C VAL A 266 -3.84 -2.73 -2.03
N MET A 267 -2.52 -2.61 -2.09
CA MET A 267 -1.60 -3.74 -2.08
C MET A 267 -0.98 -3.90 -0.71
N VAL A 268 -1.27 -5.01 -0.04
CA VAL A 268 -0.59 -5.38 1.21
C VAL A 268 0.84 -5.75 0.90
N GLU A 269 1.77 -5.26 1.71
CA GLU A 269 3.18 -5.58 1.56
C GLU A 269 3.86 -5.83 2.90
N LEU A 270 4.74 -6.81 2.92
CA LEU A 270 5.76 -7.00 3.94
C LEU A 270 7.02 -7.52 3.25
N ASP A 271 8.14 -6.79 3.38
CA ASP A 271 9.40 -7.19 2.77
C ASP A 271 9.83 -8.56 3.34
N GLY A 272 10.08 -9.51 2.44
CA GLY A 272 10.61 -10.80 2.81
C GLY A 272 12.04 -10.67 3.36
N THR A 273 12.41 -11.50 4.31
CA THR A 273 13.78 -11.62 4.79
C THR A 273 14.18 -13.07 4.94
N ARG A 274 15.50 -13.37 4.81
CA ARG A 274 16.00 -14.74 4.96
C ARG A 274 15.70 -15.35 6.35
N ASN A 275 15.60 -14.51 7.37
CA ASN A 275 15.37 -14.89 8.77
C ASN A 275 14.00 -14.39 9.24
N ALA A 276 12.99 -14.41 8.37
CA ALA A 276 11.64 -14.04 8.74
C ALA A 276 11.15 -14.92 9.90
N PRO A 277 10.66 -14.31 11.00
CA PRO A 277 10.20 -15.08 12.16
C PRO A 277 8.93 -15.88 11.90
N THR A 278 8.23 -15.57 10.80
CA THR A 278 6.98 -16.21 10.42
C THR A 278 6.99 -16.49 8.91
N PRO A 279 6.50 -17.65 8.44
CA PRO A 279 6.42 -17.94 7.02
C PRO A 279 5.59 -16.91 6.23
N PRO A 280 5.88 -16.67 4.95
CA PRO A 280 5.18 -15.69 4.10
C PRO A 280 3.66 -15.87 4.07
N PHE A 281 3.19 -17.08 3.88
CA PHE A 281 1.75 -17.41 3.89
C PHE A 281 1.07 -16.97 5.20
N GLU A 282 1.71 -17.24 6.33
CA GLU A 282 1.17 -16.90 7.64
C GLU A 282 1.17 -15.38 7.89
N THR A 283 2.21 -14.66 7.44
CA THR A 283 2.23 -13.19 7.56
C THR A 283 1.14 -12.53 6.72
N ALA A 284 0.91 -13.05 5.50
CA ALA A 284 -0.18 -12.61 4.64
C ALA A 284 -1.56 -12.95 5.26
N ARG A 285 -1.70 -14.12 5.89
CA ARG A 285 -2.91 -14.52 6.62
C ARG A 285 -3.20 -13.59 7.80
N ILE A 286 -2.19 -13.24 8.60
CA ILE A 286 -2.32 -12.29 9.72
C ILE A 286 -2.84 -10.94 9.20
N SER A 287 -2.23 -10.40 8.15
CA SER A 287 -2.64 -9.14 7.53
C SER A 287 -4.07 -9.19 6.98
N LYS A 288 -4.45 -10.32 6.34
CA LYS A 288 -5.83 -10.57 5.90
C LYS A 288 -6.80 -10.55 7.07
N ASP A 289 -6.50 -11.29 8.16
CA ASP A 289 -7.39 -11.39 9.31
C ASP A 289 -7.58 -10.03 10.01
N TYR A 290 -6.54 -9.21 10.04
CA TYR A 290 -6.64 -7.83 10.51
C TYR A 290 -7.59 -6.99 9.63
N LEU A 291 -7.43 -7.04 8.32
CA LEU A 291 -8.29 -6.30 7.38
C LEU A 291 -9.74 -6.79 7.39
N LYS A 292 -9.98 -8.10 7.61
CA LYS A 292 -11.33 -8.63 7.81
C LYS A 292 -12.01 -8.03 9.05
N LYS A 293 -11.28 -7.81 10.14
CA LYS A 293 -11.81 -7.13 11.33
C LYS A 293 -12.18 -5.67 11.05
N LEU A 294 -11.53 -5.04 10.07
CA LEU A 294 -11.88 -3.70 9.59
C LEU A 294 -13.03 -3.68 8.57
N GLY A 295 -13.62 -4.83 8.25
CA GLY A 295 -14.77 -4.97 7.36
C GLY A 295 -14.42 -5.21 5.88
N TYR A 296 -13.16 -5.47 5.53
CA TYR A 296 -12.77 -5.79 4.16
C TYR A 296 -13.10 -7.24 3.80
N MET A 297 -13.54 -7.42 2.56
CA MET A 297 -13.89 -8.73 2.01
C MET A 297 -12.72 -9.30 1.20
N PHE A 298 -12.65 -10.61 1.16
CA PHE A 298 -11.70 -11.39 0.35
C PHE A 298 -12.48 -12.35 -0.53
N ARG A 299 -11.86 -12.82 -1.59
CA ARG A 299 -12.47 -13.87 -2.45
C ARG A 299 -12.72 -15.15 -1.63
N SER A 300 -13.73 -15.90 -1.98
CA SER A 300 -14.04 -17.22 -1.43
C SER A 300 -13.17 -18.29 -2.05
#